data_4dc90df2008b20a21bc4d549bb7c52a1
#
_entry.id   4dc90df2008b20a21bc4d549bb7c52a1
#
_cell.length_a   1.000
_cell.length_b   1.000
_cell.length_c   1.000
_cell.angle_alpha   90.00
_cell.angle_beta   90.00
_cell.angle_gamma   90.00
#
_symmetry.space_group_name_H-M   'P 1'
#
loop_
_entity.id
_entity.type
_entity.pdbx_description
1 polymer ?
#
loop_
_entity_poly.entity_id
_entity_poly.type
_entity_poly.pdbx_seq_one_letter_code
_entity_poly.pdbx_strand_id
1 'polypeptide(L)' 'RIITDLFGAFMEDPRLLPPQYQQMARNDKPRAIADYVAGMTDRYAIREHRRLFAVGEI' A
#
# COMPACT_ATOMS: atom_id res chain seq x y z
N ARG A 1 -12.52 -0.58 4.15
CA ARG A 1 -11.59 -0.42 5.26
C ARG A 1 -10.20 -0.88 4.92
N ILE A 2 -10.07 -2.08 4.39
CA ILE A 2 -8.73 -2.57 4.02
C ILE A 2 -8.09 -1.65 3.00
N ILE A 3 -8.83 -1.26 2.00
CA ILE A 3 -8.30 -0.38 0.95
C ILE A 3 -7.95 0.99 1.53
N THR A 4 -8.80 1.54 2.35
CA THR A 4 -8.54 2.83 2.98
C THR A 4 -7.32 2.77 3.88
N ASP A 5 -7.21 1.69 4.65
CA ASP A 5 -6.06 1.50 5.53
C ASP A 5 -4.77 1.40 4.75
N LEU A 6 -4.79 0.63 3.66
CA LEU A 6 -3.61 0.47 2.82
C LEU A 6 -3.19 1.79 2.20
N PHE A 7 -4.17 2.53 1.68
CA PHE A 7 -3.87 3.82 1.07
C PHE A 7 -3.20 4.75 2.09
N GLY A 8 -3.76 4.79 3.30
CA GLY A 8 -3.20 5.63 4.35
C GLY A 8 -1.79 5.24 4.73
N ALA A 9 -1.54 3.93 4.84
CA ALA A 9 -0.21 3.45 5.20
C ALA A 9 0.83 3.83 4.16
N PHE A 10 0.49 3.68 2.88
CA PHE A 10 1.42 4.01 1.80
C PHE A 10 1.61 5.52 1.69
N MET A 11 0.59 6.31 2.01
CA MET A 11 0.74 7.76 2.01
C MET A 11 1.70 8.20 3.09
N GLU A 12 1.65 7.57 4.24
CA GLU A 12 2.55 7.90 5.33
C GLU A 12 3.96 7.43 5.09
N ASP A 13 4.11 6.26 4.49
CA ASP A 13 5.44 5.71 4.26
C ASP A 13 5.51 5.05 2.89
N PRO A 14 5.83 5.83 1.85
CA PRO A 14 5.92 5.29 0.49
C PRO A 14 6.98 4.21 0.32
N ARG A 15 7.89 4.08 1.27
CA ARG A 15 8.91 3.04 1.20
C ARG A 15 8.30 1.65 1.33
N LEU A 16 7.05 1.57 1.77
CA LEU A 16 6.34 0.29 1.85
C LEU A 16 5.91 -0.22 0.49
N LEU A 17 5.92 0.65 -0.52
CA LEU A 17 5.57 0.27 -1.89
C LEU A 17 6.68 -0.53 -2.54
N PRO A 18 6.36 -1.38 -3.54
CA PRO A 18 7.40 -1.98 -4.36
C PRO A 18 8.23 -0.91 -5.07
N PRO A 19 9.48 -1.23 -5.44
CA PRO A 19 10.39 -0.21 -5.94
C PRO A 19 9.87 0.59 -7.14
N GLN A 20 9.21 -0.07 -8.08
CA GLN A 20 8.72 0.66 -9.26
C GLN A 20 7.64 1.66 -8.88
N TYR A 21 6.84 1.36 -7.86
CA TYR A 21 5.84 2.30 -7.39
C TYR A 21 6.44 3.39 -6.52
N GLN A 22 7.54 3.10 -5.84
CA GLN A 22 8.24 4.13 -5.10
C GLN A 22 8.75 5.22 -6.04
N GLN A 23 9.24 4.81 -7.20
CA GLN A 23 9.70 5.78 -8.20
C GLN A 23 8.55 6.65 -8.70
N MET A 24 7.42 6.02 -9.00
CA MET A 24 6.24 6.76 -9.43
C MET A 24 5.78 7.73 -8.34
N ALA A 25 5.92 7.31 -7.09
CA ALA A 25 5.46 8.12 -5.96
C ALA A 25 6.27 9.40 -5.79
N ARG A 26 7.48 9.43 -6.26
CA ARG A 26 8.28 10.65 -6.22
C ARG A 26 7.66 11.74 -7.09
N ASN A 27 7.00 11.32 -8.13
CA ASN A 27 6.39 12.24 -9.08
C ASN A 27 4.96 12.59 -8.66
N ASP A 28 4.19 11.56 -8.32
CA ASP A 28 2.79 11.74 -7.96
C ASP A 28 2.43 10.64 -6.96
N LYS A 29 2.60 10.92 -5.69
CA LYS A 29 2.43 9.91 -4.65
C LYS A 29 1.02 9.32 -4.62
N PRO A 30 -0.04 10.14 -4.58
CA PRO A 30 -1.38 9.55 -4.51
C PRO A 30 -1.69 8.70 -5.73
N ARG A 31 -1.23 9.10 -6.90
CA ARG A 31 -1.47 8.36 -8.14
C ARG A 31 -0.77 7.01 -8.11
N ALA A 32 0.49 6.99 -7.68
CA ALA A 32 1.24 5.75 -7.59
C ALA A 32 0.57 4.76 -6.64
N ILE A 33 0.11 5.25 -5.51
CA ILE A 33 -0.55 4.41 -4.53
C ILE A 33 -1.87 3.89 -5.08
N ALA A 34 -2.63 4.77 -5.73
CA ALA A 34 -3.91 4.37 -6.31
C ALA A 34 -3.71 3.29 -7.37
N ASP A 35 -2.69 3.45 -8.21
CA ASP A 35 -2.40 2.45 -9.25
C ASP A 35 -2.04 1.10 -8.63
N TYR A 36 -1.24 1.12 -7.58
CA TYR A 36 -0.85 -0.11 -6.92
C TYR A 36 -2.03 -0.80 -6.26
N VAL A 37 -2.80 -0.06 -5.50
CA VAL A 37 -3.93 -0.61 -4.76
C VAL A 37 -5.02 -1.09 -5.72
N ALA A 38 -5.25 -0.35 -6.80
CA ALA A 38 -6.29 -0.71 -7.77
C ALA A 38 -6.00 -2.02 -8.48
N GLY A 39 -4.74 -2.42 -8.56
CA GLY A 39 -4.36 -3.67 -9.19
C GLY A 39 -4.43 -4.88 -8.28
N MET A 40 -4.76 -4.69 -7.02
CA MET A 40 -4.78 -5.78 -6.06
C MET A 40 -6.05 -6.62 -6.19
N THR A 41 -5.88 -7.94 -6.06
CA THR A 41 -7.03 -8.81 -5.81
C THR A 41 -7.42 -8.68 -4.34
N ASP A 42 -8.62 -9.15 -4.01
CA ASP A 42 -9.05 -9.14 -2.62
C ASP A 42 -8.07 -9.87 -1.72
N ARG A 43 -7.63 -11.03 -2.17
CA ARG A 43 -6.71 -11.83 -1.39
C ARG A 43 -5.37 -11.13 -1.19
N TYR A 44 -4.88 -10.49 -2.23
CA TYR A 44 -3.62 -9.76 -2.14
C TYR A 44 -3.76 -8.59 -1.17
N ALA A 45 -4.87 -7.86 -1.25
CA ALA A 45 -5.09 -6.73 -0.37
C ALA A 45 -5.16 -7.15 1.09
N ILE A 46 -5.81 -8.27 1.37
CA ILE A 46 -5.89 -8.79 2.74
C ILE A 46 -4.49 -9.14 3.26
N ARG A 47 -3.70 -9.75 2.40
CA ARG A 47 -2.35 -10.15 2.76
C ARG A 47 -1.47 -8.95 3.05
N GLU A 48 -1.56 -7.92 2.20
CA GLU A 48 -0.81 -6.69 2.41
C GLU A 48 -1.24 -5.99 3.68
N HIS A 49 -2.53 -5.96 3.91
CA HIS A 49 -3.04 -5.34 5.13
C HIS A 49 -2.49 -6.05 6.36
N ARG A 50 -2.50 -7.38 6.33
CA ARG A 50 -1.97 -8.15 7.43
C ARG A 50 -0.47 -7.89 7.62
N ARG A 51 0.26 -7.83 6.54
CA ARG A 51 1.70 -7.57 6.60
C ARG A 51 2.00 -6.23 7.27
N LEU A 52 1.19 -5.23 6.99
CA LEU A 52 1.44 -3.88 7.48
C LEU A 52 0.89 -3.61 8.87
N PHE A 53 -0.19 -4.28 9.23
CA PHE A 53 -0.90 -3.94 10.45
C PHE A 53 -0.94 -5.02 11.53
N ALA A 54 -0.36 -6.19 11.27
CA ALA A 54 -0.42 -7.28 12.23
C ALA A 54 0.85 -7.40 13.06
N VAL A 55 1.64 -6.35 13.13
CA VAL A 55 2.95 -6.39 13.77
C VAL A 55 2.85 -6.71 15.25
N GLY A 56 1.79 -6.27 15.88
CA GLY A 56 1.66 -6.44 17.32
C GLY A 56 1.05 -7.76 17.76
N GLU A 57 0.81 -8.66 16.84
CA GLU A 57 0.08 -9.88 17.15
C GLU A 57 0.94 -11.04 17.61
N ILE A 58 2.18 -10.83 17.73
CA ILE A 58 3.07 -11.91 18.18
C ILE A 58 2.91 -12.22 19.68
#